data_e70f885fd88c1933129da2e71e543909
#
_entry.id   e70f885fd88c1933129da2e71e543909
#
_cell.length_a   1.000
_cell.length_b   1.000
_cell.length_c   1.000
_cell.angle_alpha   90.00
_cell.angle_beta   90.00
_cell.angle_gamma   90.00
#
_symmetry.space_group_name_H-M   'P 1'
#
loop_
_entity.id
_entity.type
_entity.pdbx_description
1 polymer ?
#
loop_
_entity_poly.entity_id
_entity_poly.type
_entity_poly.pdbx_seq_one_letter_code
_entity_poly.pdbx_strand_id
1 'polypeptide(L)'
;NKQGSIGSVTLRGGCFISTSGGYERYEEIDGKRYCHIIDTKTGYPTETDLTTVTVFCDSGLESDFLSTLIFTGGTKEIEKHLSSDNYKIVAADKDKNLYVSDGLDFKLKDGSYKYKQ
;
A
#
# COMPACT_ATOMS: atom_id res chain seq x y z
N ASN A 1 13.30 -10.72 -10.67
CA ASN A 1 12.99 -9.34 -10.41
C ASN A 1 13.77 -8.81 -9.23
N LYS A 2 14.52 -7.77 -9.47
CA LYS A 2 15.43 -7.24 -8.47
C LYS A 2 14.74 -6.52 -7.36
N GLN A 3 13.56 -6.01 -7.64
CA GLN A 3 12.77 -5.32 -6.63
C GLN A 3 11.47 -6.07 -6.51
N GLY A 4 11.52 -7.12 -5.76
CA GLY A 4 10.36 -7.96 -5.61
C GLY A 4 9.15 -7.19 -5.13
N SER A 5 8.00 -7.61 -5.58
CA SER A 5 6.73 -7.05 -5.15
C SER A 5 6.38 -7.61 -3.79
N ILE A 6 5.93 -6.75 -2.87
CA ILE A 6 5.38 -7.21 -1.59
C ILE A 6 4.11 -8.02 -1.86
N GLY A 7 3.30 -7.52 -2.78
CA GLY A 7 2.06 -8.17 -3.14
C GLY A 7 1.36 -7.39 -4.23
N SER A 8 0.17 -7.81 -4.59
CA SER A 8 -0.58 -7.16 -5.64
C SER A 8 -2.04 -7.00 -5.26
N VAL A 9 -2.68 -5.99 -5.87
CA VAL A 9 -4.09 -5.72 -5.68
C VAL A 9 -4.75 -5.79 -7.05
N THR A 10 -5.89 -6.47 -7.12
CA THR A 10 -6.67 -6.50 -8.35
C THR A 10 -7.38 -5.16 -8.51
N LEU A 11 -7.17 -4.52 -9.66
CA LEU A 11 -7.67 -3.18 -9.89
C LEU A 11 -9.09 -3.18 -10.41
N ARG A 12 -9.85 -2.18 -9.97
CA ARG A 12 -11.18 -1.92 -10.48
C ARG A 12 -11.17 -0.60 -11.22
N GLY A 13 -12.06 -0.43 -12.17
CA GLY A 13 -12.16 0.81 -12.92
C GLY A 13 -12.51 1.98 -12.03
N GLY A 14 -11.98 3.14 -12.35
CA GLY A 14 -12.30 4.36 -11.61
C GLY A 14 -11.55 4.56 -10.31
N CYS A 15 -10.55 3.74 -10.05
CA CYS A 15 -9.79 3.82 -8.81
C CYS A 15 -8.49 4.56 -9.05
N PHE A 16 -8.20 5.54 -8.19
CA PHE A 16 -6.92 6.24 -8.18
C PHE A 16 -6.03 5.65 -7.10
N ILE A 17 -4.73 5.62 -7.35
CA ILE A 17 -3.78 4.97 -6.47
C ILE A 17 -2.60 5.91 -6.24
N SER A 18 -2.20 6.05 -4.98
CA SER A 18 -1.02 6.82 -4.61
C SER A 18 -0.19 6.03 -3.62
N THR A 19 1.12 6.08 -3.78
CA THR A 19 2.04 5.37 -2.92
C THR A 19 3.10 6.33 -2.37
N SER A 20 3.32 6.25 -1.07
CA SER A 20 4.38 6.99 -0.40
C SER A 20 5.39 5.99 0.15
N GLY A 21 6.68 6.31 0.05
CA GLY A 21 7.75 5.46 0.58
C GLY A 21 8.18 4.33 -0.33
N GLY A 22 7.38 4.00 -1.32
CA GLY A 22 7.68 2.97 -2.30
C GLY A 22 7.10 3.41 -3.62
N TYR A 23 6.75 2.44 -4.45
CA TYR A 23 6.07 2.75 -5.70
C TYR A 23 5.23 1.56 -6.12
N GLU A 24 4.35 1.79 -7.10
CA GLU A 24 3.50 0.74 -7.62
C GLU A 24 3.85 0.49 -9.09
N ARG A 25 3.60 -0.72 -9.54
CA ARG A 25 3.77 -1.11 -10.93
C ARG A 25 2.52 -1.84 -11.38
N TYR A 26 2.11 -1.56 -12.59
CA TYR A 26 0.88 -2.14 -13.14
C TYR A 26 1.19 -3.25 -14.10
N GLU A 27 0.32 -4.25 -14.11
CA GLU A 27 0.49 -5.41 -14.98
C GLU A 27 -0.89 -5.91 -15.38
N GLU A 28 -1.01 -6.40 -16.61
CA GLU A 28 -2.26 -6.96 -17.09
C GLU A 28 -2.03 -8.43 -17.42
N ILE A 29 -2.86 -9.30 -16.83
CA ILE A 29 -2.78 -10.75 -17.04
C ILE A 29 -4.20 -11.24 -17.29
N ASP A 30 -4.40 -11.87 -18.47
CA ASP A 30 -5.70 -12.45 -18.85
C ASP A 30 -6.83 -11.43 -18.74
N GLY A 31 -6.54 -10.20 -19.16
CA GLY A 31 -7.55 -9.15 -19.16
C GLY A 31 -7.79 -8.48 -17.82
N LYS A 32 -7.13 -8.92 -16.78
CA LYS A 32 -7.25 -8.31 -15.46
C LYS A 32 -6.03 -7.46 -15.17
N ARG A 33 -6.27 -6.33 -14.50
CA ARG A 33 -5.19 -5.41 -14.15
C ARG A 33 -4.81 -5.56 -12.69
N TYR A 34 -3.52 -5.58 -12.46
CA TYR A 34 -2.98 -5.73 -11.12
C TYR A 34 -2.05 -4.57 -10.80
N CYS A 35 -2.10 -4.13 -9.56
CA CYS A 35 -1.17 -3.14 -9.04
C CYS A 35 -0.22 -3.84 -8.09
N HIS A 36 1.07 -3.86 -8.44
CA HIS A 36 2.09 -4.46 -7.58
C HIS A 36 2.67 -3.39 -6.67
N ILE A 37 2.71 -3.70 -5.39
CA ILE A 37 3.22 -2.78 -4.38
C ILE A 37 4.70 -3.09 -4.18
N ILE A 38 5.56 -2.09 -4.38
CA ILE A 38 7.00 -2.26 -4.34
C ILE A 38 7.56 -1.42 -3.19
N ASP A 39 8.33 -2.07 -2.33
CA ASP A 39 9.06 -1.38 -1.27
C ASP A 39 10.47 -1.14 -1.77
N THR A 40 10.93 0.09 -1.77
CA THR A 40 12.24 0.43 -2.31
C THR A 40 13.38 -0.01 -1.40
N LYS A 41 13.11 -0.19 -0.13
CA LYS A 41 14.11 -0.58 0.85
C LYS A 41 15.26 0.40 1.00
N THR A 42 15.12 1.58 0.42
CA THR A 42 16.14 2.60 0.62
C THR A 42 15.88 3.29 1.95
N GLY A 43 16.93 3.70 2.59
CA GLY A 43 16.78 4.41 3.84
C GLY A 43 16.22 5.79 3.59
N TYR A 44 15.07 6.06 4.16
CA TYR A 44 14.51 7.39 4.12
C TYR A 44 14.90 8.13 5.38
N PRO A 45 15.25 9.40 5.29
CA PRO A 45 15.59 10.18 6.47
C PRO A 45 14.35 10.65 7.20
N THR A 46 13.31 9.84 7.25
CA THR A 46 12.08 10.18 7.94
C THR A 46 12.02 9.45 9.27
N GLU A 47 11.22 9.98 10.17
CA GLU A 47 11.06 9.38 11.48
C GLU A 47 9.89 8.42 11.55
N THR A 48 9.26 8.16 10.41
CA THR A 48 8.14 7.23 10.38
C THR A 48 8.63 5.80 10.54
N ASP A 49 7.81 4.96 11.14
CA ASP A 49 8.09 3.53 11.25
C ASP A 49 7.57 2.73 10.06
N LEU A 50 7.01 3.42 9.07
CA LEU A 50 6.49 2.78 7.87
C LEU A 50 7.52 2.81 6.75
N THR A 51 7.49 1.79 5.89
CA THR A 51 8.35 1.78 4.70
C THR A 51 7.56 2.14 3.45
N THR A 52 6.28 1.79 3.39
CA THR A 52 5.46 2.13 2.23
C THR A 52 3.99 2.19 2.62
N VAL A 53 3.26 3.08 1.97
CA VAL A 53 1.81 3.20 2.14
C VAL A 53 1.21 3.41 0.76
N THR A 54 0.23 2.59 0.41
CA THR A 54 -0.52 2.74 -0.84
C THR A 54 -1.99 2.92 -0.51
N VAL A 55 -2.61 3.94 -1.11
CA VAL A 55 -4.02 4.25 -0.90
C VAL A 55 -4.77 4.08 -2.20
N PHE A 56 -5.91 3.40 -2.13
CA PHE A 56 -6.82 3.17 -3.25
C PHE A 56 -8.10 3.94 -2.98
N CYS A 57 -8.45 4.87 -3.85
CA CYS A 57 -9.52 5.81 -3.59
C CYS A 57 -10.14 6.24 -4.90
N ASP A 58 -11.34 6.81 -4.86
CA ASP A 58 -11.98 7.30 -6.07
C ASP A 58 -11.63 8.77 -6.38
N SER A 59 -10.70 9.35 -5.64
CA SER A 59 -10.21 10.70 -5.87
C SER A 59 -8.69 10.70 -5.84
N GLY A 60 -8.07 11.19 -6.92
CA GLY A 60 -6.61 11.25 -6.98
C GLY A 60 -6.04 12.19 -5.96
N LEU A 61 -6.69 13.33 -5.75
CA LEU A 61 -6.20 14.30 -4.77
C LEU A 61 -6.26 13.71 -3.36
N GLU A 62 -7.35 13.03 -3.05
CA GLU A 62 -7.52 12.44 -1.73
C GLU A 62 -6.55 11.29 -1.50
N SER A 63 -6.30 10.46 -2.53
CA SER A 63 -5.36 9.36 -2.38
C SER A 63 -3.95 9.86 -2.12
N ASP A 64 -3.53 10.95 -2.79
CA ASP A 64 -2.23 11.56 -2.54
C ASP A 64 -2.14 12.08 -1.13
N PHE A 65 -3.17 12.80 -0.69
CA PHE A 65 -3.17 13.38 0.65
C PHE A 65 -3.10 12.29 1.71
N LEU A 66 -3.91 11.24 1.55
CA LEU A 66 -3.99 10.18 2.55
C LEU A 66 -2.70 9.36 2.61
N SER A 67 -2.09 9.06 1.45
CA SER A 67 -0.87 8.26 1.48
C SER A 67 0.23 9.01 2.22
N THR A 68 0.34 10.33 2.03
CA THR A 68 1.32 11.13 2.72
C THR A 68 1.00 11.26 4.20
N LEU A 69 -0.26 11.52 4.54
CA LEU A 69 -0.69 11.65 5.91
C LEU A 69 -0.38 10.39 6.72
N ILE A 70 -0.74 9.23 6.16
CA ILE A 70 -0.54 7.97 6.86
C ILE A 70 0.95 7.65 6.95
N PHE A 71 1.69 7.87 5.85
CA PHE A 71 3.11 7.55 5.85
C PHE A 71 3.85 8.36 6.91
N THR A 72 3.56 9.64 7.03
CA THR A 72 4.24 10.48 8.01
C THR A 72 3.72 10.23 9.42
N GLY A 73 2.47 9.81 9.56
CA GLY A 73 1.90 9.55 10.88
C GLY A 73 2.28 8.21 11.46
N GLY A 74 2.76 7.27 10.64
CA GLY A 74 3.22 5.99 11.13
C GLY A 74 2.10 5.02 11.43
N THR A 75 2.44 3.94 12.16
CA THR A 75 1.48 2.89 12.44
C THR A 75 0.28 3.38 13.25
N LYS A 76 0.47 4.41 14.06
CA LYS A 76 -0.65 4.96 14.81
C LYS A 76 -1.71 5.54 13.89
N GLU A 77 -1.26 6.16 12.80
CA GLU A 77 -2.20 6.75 11.86
C GLU A 77 -2.93 5.67 11.07
N ILE A 78 -2.23 4.58 10.72
CA ILE A 78 -2.84 3.50 9.96
C ILE A 78 -4.10 2.97 10.63
N GLU A 79 -4.05 2.77 11.93
CA GLU A 79 -5.15 2.13 12.64
C GLU A 79 -6.43 2.93 12.55
N LYS A 80 -6.33 4.23 12.30
CA LYS A 80 -7.51 5.07 12.16
C LYS A 80 -8.19 4.89 10.82
N HIS A 81 -7.52 4.29 9.84
CA HIS A 81 -7.99 4.28 8.46
C HIS A 81 -8.29 2.90 7.90
N LEU A 82 -7.93 1.84 8.62
CA LEU A 82 -8.07 0.48 8.07
C LEU A 82 -9.50 0.04 7.84
N SER A 83 -10.43 0.58 8.59
CA SER A 83 -11.83 0.19 8.48
C SER A 83 -12.67 1.15 7.65
N SER A 84 -12.05 2.09 6.96
CA SER A 84 -12.79 3.04 6.14
C SER A 84 -13.45 2.36 4.96
N ASP A 85 -14.70 2.77 4.67
CA ASP A 85 -15.40 2.28 3.48
C ASP A 85 -15.13 3.13 2.25
N ASN A 86 -14.54 4.32 2.44
CA ASN A 86 -14.36 5.25 1.33
C ASN A 86 -13.05 5.06 0.60
N TYR A 87 -12.10 4.37 1.19
CA TYR A 87 -10.81 4.09 0.57
C TYR A 87 -10.20 2.87 1.24
N LYS A 88 -9.21 2.30 0.56
CA LYS A 88 -8.53 1.12 1.08
C LYS A 88 -7.03 1.39 1.11
N ILE A 89 -6.33 0.71 2.00
CA ILE A 89 -4.92 0.95 2.27
C ILE A 89 -4.16 -0.36 2.30
N VAL A 90 -2.95 -0.34 1.76
CA VAL A 90 -1.94 -1.36 2.00
C VAL A 90 -0.70 -0.66 2.48
N ALA A 91 -0.18 -1.06 3.63
CA ALA A 91 1.00 -0.44 4.20
C ALA A 91 1.92 -1.49 4.79
N ALA A 92 3.21 -1.16 4.89
CA ALA A 92 4.19 -2.03 5.50
C ALA A 92 5.07 -1.22 6.43
N ASP A 93 5.49 -1.85 7.55
CA ASP A 93 6.38 -1.18 8.49
C ASP A 93 7.80 -1.75 8.38
N LYS A 94 8.71 -1.21 9.17
CA LYS A 94 10.11 -1.59 9.12
C LYS A 94 10.36 -3.01 9.60
N ASP A 95 9.42 -3.59 10.31
CA ASP A 95 9.51 -4.97 10.78
C ASP A 95 8.81 -5.93 9.84
N LYS A 96 8.40 -5.45 8.67
CA LYS A 96 7.76 -6.25 7.63
C LYS A 96 6.38 -6.75 8.02
N ASN A 97 5.69 -5.99 8.84
CA ASN A 97 4.28 -6.23 9.11
C ASN A 97 3.45 -5.52 8.06
N LEU A 98 2.42 -6.20 7.59
CA LEU A 98 1.51 -5.65 6.59
C LEU A 98 0.19 -5.25 7.23
N TYR A 99 -0.30 -4.10 6.80
CA TYR A 99 -1.58 -3.57 7.22
C TYR A 99 -2.43 -3.44 5.97
N VAL A 100 -3.49 -4.23 5.89
CA VAL A 100 -4.34 -4.29 4.71
C VAL A 100 -5.78 -4.04 5.12
N SER A 101 -6.45 -3.12 4.42
CA SER A 101 -7.85 -2.82 4.69
C SER A 101 -8.72 -4.03 4.45
N ASP A 102 -9.78 -4.14 5.26
CA ASP A 102 -10.76 -5.20 5.08
C ASP A 102 -11.43 -5.07 3.71
N GLY A 103 -11.65 -6.18 3.06
CA GLY A 103 -12.35 -6.20 1.79
C GLY A 103 -11.50 -5.89 0.58
N LEU A 104 -10.22 -5.62 0.77
CA LEU A 104 -9.31 -5.37 -0.34
C LEU A 104 -8.79 -6.70 -0.89
N ASP A 105 -8.80 -6.82 -2.21
CA ASP A 105 -8.34 -8.04 -2.88
C ASP A 105 -6.83 -7.99 -3.03
N PHE A 106 -6.13 -8.29 -1.96
CA PHE A 106 -4.68 -8.22 -1.89
C PHE A 106 -4.09 -9.63 -1.83
N LYS A 107 -3.08 -9.87 -2.66
CA LYS A 107 -2.39 -11.14 -2.68
C LYS A 107 -0.93 -10.92 -2.29
N LEU A 108 -0.52 -11.50 -1.17
CA LEU A 108 0.85 -11.40 -0.68
C LEU A 108 1.77 -12.22 -1.56
N LYS A 109 2.90 -11.64 -1.94
CA LYS A 109 3.88 -12.33 -2.78
C LYS A 109 5.22 -12.55 -2.09
N ASP A 110 5.59 -11.65 -1.19
CA ASP A 110 6.86 -11.76 -0.49
C ASP A 110 6.62 -12.38 0.88
N GLY A 111 7.05 -13.63 1.05
CA GLY A 111 6.80 -14.37 2.27
C GLY A 111 7.53 -13.85 3.50
N SER A 112 8.44 -12.89 3.34
CA SER A 112 9.10 -12.29 4.50
C SER A 112 8.21 -11.27 5.19
N TYR A 113 7.12 -10.87 4.56
CA TYR A 113 6.13 -9.98 5.17
C TYR A 113 5.01 -10.81 5.79
N LYS A 114 4.39 -10.28 6.82
CA LYS A 114 3.29 -10.98 7.46
C LYS A 114 2.22 -9.98 7.89
N TYR A 115 1.00 -10.45 7.89
CA TYR A 115 -0.12 -9.60 8.27
C TYR A 115 -0.08 -9.26 9.74
N LYS A 116 -0.34 -8.00 10.04
CA LYS A 116 -0.43 -7.55 11.42
C LYS A 116 -1.78 -7.94 11.99
N GLN A 117 -1.75 -8.53 13.15
CA GLN A 117 -2.98 -8.91 13.85
C GLN A 117 -3.62 -7.73 14.55
#